data_cb6d2b65c44f6b31e4469dd2c2266955
#
_entry.id   cb6d2b65c44f6b31e4469dd2c2266955
#
_cell.length_a   1.000
_cell.length_b   1.000
_cell.length_c   1.000
_cell.angle_alpha   90.00
_cell.angle_beta   90.00
_cell.angle_gamma   90.00
#
_symmetry.space_group_name_H-M   'P 1'
#
loop_
_entity.id
_entity.type
_entity.pdbx_description
1 polymer ?
#
loop_
_entity_poly.entity_id
_entity_poly.type
_entity_poly.pdbx_seq_one_letter_code
_entity_poly.pdbx_strand_id
1 'polypeptide(L)'
;MLPNLLPDRKLLTYNDDELRKGALSKGMLPVPKDYSGLLKIKDNSEKLLTIEKIALGKELYFDTNLSKNGDISCATCHVISKDKKHHDSPLVNGLNDSSNSKVDCISCHLRDESGTERFSASVGEDGKEHPFHLNTQTILNSSLAKYLTWSGEVNSVEEQAGLSMQSPFKMAITPAEVEARLKKDSKYIKMFNDAFKDETASANDTVSFENTTKAIGAYVRTLL
;
A
#
# COMPACT_ATOMS: atom_id res chain seq x y z
N MET A 1 -26.61 30.18 -20.79
CA MET A 1 -26.60 28.95 -21.63
C MET A 1 -25.18 28.75 -22.16
N LEU A 2 -24.46 27.79 -21.64
CA LEU A 2 -23.15 27.38 -22.19
C LEU A 2 -23.44 26.51 -23.43
N PRO A 3 -22.84 26.77 -24.59
CA PRO A 3 -23.04 25.96 -25.76
C PRO A 3 -22.44 24.56 -25.50
N ASN A 4 -23.15 23.54 -25.97
CA ASN A 4 -22.68 22.13 -25.97
C ASN A 4 -21.35 22.02 -26.74
N LEU A 5 -20.24 22.04 -26.00
CA LEU A 5 -18.86 21.94 -26.52
C LEU A 5 -18.37 20.50 -26.63
N LEU A 6 -19.25 19.50 -26.52
CA LEU A 6 -18.86 18.12 -26.78
C LEU A 6 -19.30 17.79 -28.21
N PRO A 7 -18.35 17.55 -29.14
CA PRO A 7 -18.71 16.98 -30.43
C PRO A 7 -19.43 15.65 -30.19
N ASP A 8 -20.43 15.36 -31.03
CA ASP A 8 -21.13 14.08 -31.02
C ASP A 8 -20.12 12.96 -30.83
N ARG A 9 -20.06 12.41 -29.63
CA ARG A 9 -19.35 11.16 -29.40
C ARG A 9 -20.13 10.08 -30.15
N LYS A 10 -19.77 9.82 -31.38
CA LYS A 10 -20.04 8.51 -31.97
C LYS A 10 -19.56 7.52 -30.92
N LEU A 11 -20.46 6.77 -30.34
CA LEU A 11 -20.12 5.58 -29.55
C LEU A 11 -19.30 4.69 -30.51
N LEU A 12 -17.98 4.81 -30.39
CA LEU A 12 -17.06 3.92 -31.06
C LEU A 12 -17.25 2.57 -30.38
N THR A 13 -18.02 1.71 -31.01
CA THR A 13 -18.11 0.30 -30.60
C THR A 13 -16.78 -0.34 -30.97
N TYR A 14 -15.87 -0.42 -30.00
CA TYR A 14 -14.65 -1.18 -30.16
C TYR A 14 -14.93 -2.65 -29.84
N ASN A 15 -14.40 -3.53 -30.67
CA ASN A 15 -14.29 -4.94 -30.33
C ASN A 15 -13.16 -5.08 -29.28
N ASP A 16 -13.42 -5.78 -28.18
CA ASP A 16 -12.45 -5.99 -27.10
C ASP A 16 -11.12 -6.59 -27.59
N ASP A 17 -11.17 -7.47 -28.59
CA ASP A 17 -9.97 -8.07 -29.18
C ASP A 17 -9.14 -7.06 -29.96
N GLU A 18 -9.77 -6.11 -30.66
CA GLU A 18 -9.08 -5.04 -31.39
C GLU A 18 -8.43 -4.05 -30.41
N LEU A 19 -9.13 -3.69 -29.34
CA LEU A 19 -8.58 -2.84 -28.27
C LEU A 19 -7.37 -3.52 -27.62
N ARG A 20 -7.48 -4.80 -27.30
CA ARG A 20 -6.38 -5.58 -26.71
C ARG A 20 -5.18 -5.67 -27.66
N LYS A 21 -5.40 -5.97 -28.93
CA LYS A 21 -4.33 -5.98 -29.93
C LYS A 21 -3.68 -4.62 -30.09
N GLY A 22 -4.49 -3.56 -30.10
CA GLY A 22 -4.00 -2.19 -30.17
C GLY A 22 -3.15 -1.81 -28.96
N ALA A 23 -3.55 -2.18 -27.74
CA ALA A 23 -2.80 -1.97 -26.52
C ALA A 23 -1.46 -2.71 -26.55
N LEU A 24 -1.47 -4.00 -26.87
CA LEU A 24 -0.26 -4.82 -26.95
C LEU A 24 0.72 -4.30 -28.01
N SER A 25 0.23 -3.83 -29.16
CA SER A 25 1.09 -3.25 -30.22
C SER A 25 1.79 -1.97 -29.79
N LYS A 26 1.28 -1.29 -28.76
CA LYS A 26 1.89 -0.11 -28.14
C LYS A 26 2.76 -0.45 -26.91
N GLY A 27 3.03 -1.74 -26.67
CA GLY A 27 3.84 -2.19 -25.54
C GLY A 27 3.13 -2.18 -24.19
N MET A 28 1.80 -1.99 -24.16
CA MET A 28 1.03 -2.13 -22.94
C MET A 28 0.92 -3.61 -22.56
N LEU A 29 1.21 -3.92 -21.32
CA LEU A 29 1.13 -5.28 -20.79
C LEU A 29 -0.07 -5.37 -19.83
N PRO A 30 -0.73 -6.55 -19.76
CA PRO A 30 -1.76 -6.76 -18.77
C PRO A 30 -1.16 -6.76 -17.35
N VAL A 31 -1.97 -6.38 -16.36
CA VAL A 31 -1.60 -6.51 -14.95
C VAL A 31 -1.27 -7.98 -14.65
N PRO A 32 -0.17 -8.27 -13.96
CA PRO A 32 0.21 -9.64 -13.60
C PRO A 32 -0.87 -10.36 -12.82
N LYS A 33 -0.97 -11.67 -13.04
CA LYS A 33 -1.94 -12.53 -12.34
C LYS A 33 -1.28 -13.48 -11.33
N ASP A 34 0.04 -13.46 -11.27
CA ASP A 34 0.83 -14.33 -10.41
C ASP A 34 2.16 -13.66 -10.01
N TYR A 35 2.84 -14.29 -9.04
CA TYR A 35 4.12 -13.80 -8.52
C TYR A 35 5.21 -13.70 -9.60
N SER A 36 5.27 -14.66 -10.52
CA SER A 36 6.26 -14.63 -11.62
C SER A 36 6.04 -13.42 -12.54
N GLY A 37 4.76 -13.08 -12.80
CA GLY A 37 4.41 -11.88 -13.55
C GLY A 37 4.76 -10.59 -12.79
N LEU A 38 4.55 -10.58 -11.45
CA LEU A 38 4.90 -9.45 -10.60
C LEU A 38 6.39 -9.13 -10.64
N LEU A 39 7.26 -10.16 -10.63
CA LEU A 39 8.71 -10.00 -10.75
C LEU A 39 9.17 -9.43 -12.10
N LYS A 40 8.34 -9.50 -13.14
CA LYS A 40 8.64 -8.93 -14.46
C LYS A 40 8.30 -7.44 -14.58
N ILE A 41 7.60 -6.87 -13.59
CA ILE A 41 7.37 -5.43 -13.55
C ILE A 41 8.71 -4.73 -13.33
N LYS A 42 8.91 -3.64 -14.09
CA LYS A 42 10.09 -2.78 -13.92
C LYS A 42 10.24 -2.38 -12.44
N ASP A 43 11.47 -2.36 -11.98
CA ASP A 43 11.86 -2.03 -10.61
C ASP A 43 11.46 -3.05 -9.52
N ASN A 44 10.86 -4.18 -9.90
CA ASN A 44 10.69 -5.33 -9.02
C ASN A 44 11.88 -6.30 -9.17
N SER A 45 12.22 -7.00 -8.09
CA SER A 45 13.23 -8.05 -8.07
C SER A 45 12.90 -9.10 -7.03
N GLU A 46 13.45 -10.30 -7.18
CA GLU A 46 13.32 -11.35 -6.16
C GLU A 46 13.85 -10.89 -4.79
N LYS A 47 14.92 -10.11 -4.76
CA LYS A 47 15.47 -9.57 -3.52
C LYS A 47 14.52 -8.57 -2.84
N LEU A 48 13.81 -7.77 -3.63
CA LEU A 48 12.86 -6.79 -3.11
C LEU A 48 11.55 -7.43 -2.65
N LEU A 49 11.09 -8.48 -3.32
CA LEU A 49 9.76 -9.09 -3.17
C LEU A 49 9.84 -10.52 -2.62
N THR A 50 10.66 -10.78 -1.61
CA THR A 50 10.62 -12.09 -0.97
C THR A 50 9.26 -12.30 -0.25
N ILE A 51 8.85 -13.57 -0.11
CA ILE A 51 7.60 -13.93 0.58
C ILE A 51 7.63 -13.43 2.02
N GLU A 52 8.79 -13.49 2.67
CA GLU A 52 9.00 -13.03 4.04
C GLU A 52 8.81 -11.51 4.15
N LYS A 53 9.31 -10.72 3.20
CA LYS A 53 9.09 -9.27 3.18
C LYS A 53 7.63 -8.91 2.92
N ILE A 54 6.97 -9.62 2.01
CA ILE A 54 5.55 -9.41 1.73
C ILE A 54 4.71 -9.76 2.97
N ALA A 55 5.02 -10.87 3.65
CA ALA A 55 4.34 -11.26 4.88
C ALA A 55 4.53 -10.24 6.00
N LEU A 56 5.77 -9.81 6.24
CA LEU A 56 6.07 -8.74 7.20
C LEU A 56 5.36 -7.45 6.83
N GLY A 57 5.40 -7.05 5.57
CA GLY A 57 4.75 -5.83 5.07
C GLY A 57 3.24 -5.86 5.27
N LYS A 58 2.61 -7.02 5.08
CA LYS A 58 1.18 -7.21 5.36
C LYS A 58 0.87 -6.96 6.84
N GLU A 59 1.61 -7.58 7.76
CA GLU A 59 1.41 -7.37 9.20
C GLU A 59 1.56 -5.87 9.56
N LEU A 60 2.62 -5.23 9.08
CA LEU A 60 2.88 -3.81 9.31
C LEU A 60 1.80 -2.89 8.71
N TYR A 61 1.23 -3.24 7.56
CA TYR A 61 0.19 -2.46 6.90
C TYR A 61 -1.09 -2.35 7.73
N PHE A 62 -1.42 -3.38 8.51
CA PHE A 62 -2.59 -3.42 9.39
C PHE A 62 -2.28 -3.05 10.85
N ASP A 63 -1.02 -2.81 11.20
CA ASP A 63 -0.62 -2.55 12.58
C ASP A 63 -0.83 -1.07 12.95
N THR A 64 -1.75 -0.84 13.89
CA THR A 64 -2.03 0.49 14.43
C THR A 64 -0.89 1.03 15.32
N ASN A 65 -0.03 0.16 15.84
CA ASN A 65 1.15 0.59 16.62
C ASN A 65 2.14 1.43 15.80
N LEU A 66 1.97 1.51 14.48
CA LEU A 66 2.75 2.39 13.61
C LEU A 66 2.21 3.82 13.55
N SER A 67 1.25 4.18 14.40
CA SER A 67 0.81 5.57 14.59
C SER A 67 1.06 6.06 16.02
N LYS A 68 1.10 7.36 16.21
CA LYS A 68 1.47 8.00 17.50
C LYS A 68 0.65 7.48 18.67
N ASN A 69 -0.68 7.47 18.56
CA ASN A 69 -1.60 7.03 19.60
C ASN A 69 -1.91 5.52 19.53
N GLY A 70 -1.52 4.83 18.44
CA GLY A 70 -1.76 3.39 18.27
C GLY A 70 -3.17 3.04 17.78
N ASP A 71 -3.83 3.94 17.08
CA ASP A 71 -5.21 3.77 16.62
C ASP A 71 -5.39 3.87 15.08
N ILE A 72 -4.36 4.30 14.35
CA ILE A 72 -4.35 4.39 12.89
C ILE A 72 -3.32 3.43 12.28
N SER A 73 -3.73 2.70 11.24
CA SER A 73 -2.86 1.91 10.37
C SER A 73 -2.96 2.40 8.92
N CYS A 74 -2.14 1.86 8.01
CA CYS A 74 -2.31 2.13 6.57
C CYS A 74 -3.71 1.70 6.10
N ALA A 75 -4.20 0.56 6.58
CA ALA A 75 -5.52 0.03 6.25
C ALA A 75 -6.69 0.89 6.76
N THR A 76 -6.46 1.81 7.69
CA THR A 76 -7.48 2.74 8.19
C THR A 76 -7.94 3.69 7.08
N CYS A 77 -7.00 4.23 6.30
CA CYS A 77 -7.30 5.16 5.21
C CYS A 77 -7.33 4.46 3.84
N HIS A 78 -6.52 3.40 3.67
CA HIS A 78 -6.46 2.63 2.44
C HIS A 78 -7.20 1.29 2.60
N VAL A 79 -8.52 1.34 2.58
CA VAL A 79 -9.38 0.16 2.78
C VAL A 79 -9.32 -0.74 1.55
N ILE A 80 -8.78 -1.95 1.69
CA ILE A 80 -8.59 -2.90 0.59
C ILE A 80 -9.78 -3.85 0.45
N SER A 81 -10.43 -4.25 1.54
CA SER A 81 -11.58 -5.17 1.52
C SER A 81 -12.41 -5.12 2.79
N LYS A 82 -13.68 -5.52 2.65
CA LYS A 82 -14.67 -5.71 3.74
C LYS A 82 -14.38 -6.89 4.65
N ASP A 83 -13.79 -7.87 4.05
CA ASP A 83 -13.70 -9.20 4.61
C ASP A 83 -12.24 -9.45 4.96
N LYS A 84 -11.96 -9.67 6.26
CA LYS A 84 -10.59 -10.01 6.71
C LYS A 84 -9.95 -11.16 5.92
N LYS A 85 -10.79 -11.96 5.26
CA LYS A 85 -10.35 -13.07 4.39
C LYS A 85 -9.87 -12.61 3.01
N HIS A 86 -10.21 -11.41 2.56
CA HIS A 86 -9.83 -10.86 1.24
C HIS A 86 -8.65 -9.87 1.30
N HIS A 87 -7.96 -9.79 2.43
CA HIS A 87 -6.72 -9.02 2.54
C HIS A 87 -5.53 -9.67 1.83
N ASP A 88 -5.74 -10.89 1.33
CA ASP A 88 -4.71 -11.57 0.56
C ASP A 88 -4.74 -11.06 -0.87
N SER A 89 -3.63 -10.46 -1.31
CA SER A 89 -3.41 -10.27 -2.73
C SER A 89 -3.60 -11.62 -3.43
N PRO A 90 -4.36 -11.69 -4.54
CA PRO A 90 -4.49 -12.93 -5.31
C PRO A 90 -3.14 -13.47 -5.77
N LEU A 91 -2.08 -12.66 -5.71
CA LEU A 91 -0.71 -13.04 -6.09
C LEU A 91 0.05 -13.76 -4.97
N VAL A 92 -0.45 -13.73 -3.74
CA VAL A 92 0.23 -14.30 -2.55
C VAL A 92 -0.74 -15.16 -1.76
N ASN A 93 -1.33 -16.16 -2.40
CA ASN A 93 -2.20 -17.14 -1.74
C ASN A 93 -1.40 -17.95 -0.70
N GLY A 94 -1.88 -17.97 0.53
CA GLY A 94 -1.37 -18.84 1.58
C GLY A 94 -0.61 -18.18 2.73
N LEU A 95 -0.52 -16.86 2.78
CA LEU A 95 -0.03 -16.17 3.97
C LEU A 95 -1.12 -16.19 5.03
N ASN A 96 -0.86 -16.85 6.16
CA ASN A 96 -1.79 -16.96 7.27
C ASN A 96 -2.12 -15.56 7.83
N ASP A 97 -3.41 -15.26 7.89
CA ASP A 97 -3.90 -14.05 8.53
C ASP A 97 -3.78 -14.19 10.06
N SER A 98 -2.78 -13.53 10.63
CA SER A 98 -2.60 -13.42 12.08
C SER A 98 -2.94 -12.03 12.63
N SER A 99 -3.54 -11.17 11.81
CA SER A 99 -3.89 -9.81 12.22
C SER A 99 -4.98 -9.82 13.30
N ASN A 100 -4.55 -9.60 14.55
CA ASN A 100 -5.42 -9.42 15.71
C ASN A 100 -5.82 -7.94 15.89
N SER A 101 -5.96 -7.20 14.79
CA SER A 101 -6.36 -5.80 14.84
C SER A 101 -7.79 -5.68 15.37
N LYS A 102 -7.92 -5.14 16.59
CA LYS A 102 -9.22 -4.92 17.26
C LYS A 102 -9.94 -3.66 16.79
N VAL A 103 -9.40 -2.93 15.85
CA VAL A 103 -9.99 -1.67 15.37
C VAL A 103 -10.91 -1.98 14.20
N ASP A 104 -12.20 -2.00 14.48
CA ASP A 104 -13.23 -2.13 13.46
C ASP A 104 -13.52 -0.75 12.83
N CYS A 105 -12.58 -0.26 12.03
CA CYS A 105 -12.76 0.97 11.26
C CYS A 105 -13.79 0.81 10.12
N ILE A 106 -14.31 -0.38 9.92
CA ILE A 106 -15.27 -0.74 8.86
C ILE A 106 -16.63 -0.06 9.06
N SER A 107 -16.95 0.37 10.26
CA SER A 107 -18.23 1.07 10.54
C SER A 107 -18.30 2.47 9.92
N CYS A 108 -17.16 3.12 9.71
CA CYS A 108 -17.05 4.46 9.11
C CYS A 108 -16.58 4.43 7.66
N HIS A 109 -15.83 3.41 7.25
CA HIS A 109 -15.26 3.30 5.91
C HIS A 109 -16.01 2.23 5.10
N LEU A 110 -16.54 2.66 3.98
CA LEU A 110 -17.38 1.80 3.15
C LEU A 110 -16.55 0.79 2.38
N ARG A 111 -17.10 -0.33 2.33
CA ARG A 111 -16.73 -1.60 1.68
C ARG A 111 -16.52 -1.42 0.18
N ASP A 112 -15.46 -2.03 -0.38
CA ASP A 112 -15.11 -2.05 -1.81
C ASP A 112 -14.65 -0.69 -2.38
N GLU A 113 -13.89 0.08 -1.60
CA GLU A 113 -13.42 1.41 -2.00
C GLU A 113 -12.08 1.40 -2.74
N SER A 114 -11.65 0.25 -3.21
CA SER A 114 -10.45 0.16 -4.07
C SER A 114 -9.20 0.81 -3.45
N GLY A 115 -8.99 0.62 -2.14
CA GLY A 115 -7.81 1.15 -1.45
C GLY A 115 -7.86 2.66 -1.21
N THR A 116 -9.05 3.25 -1.14
CA THR A 116 -9.30 4.66 -0.80
C THR A 116 -10.41 4.78 0.25
N GLU A 117 -10.85 5.99 0.55
CA GLU A 117 -11.95 6.29 1.47
C GLU A 117 -13.00 7.21 0.82
N ARG A 118 -14.20 7.34 1.42
CA ARG A 118 -15.28 8.18 0.89
C ARG A 118 -15.33 9.60 1.46
N PHE A 119 -14.47 9.93 2.40
CA PHE A 119 -14.40 11.30 2.90
C PHE A 119 -13.82 12.22 1.85
N SER A 120 -14.32 13.44 1.81
CA SER A 120 -13.77 14.48 0.93
C SER A 120 -12.33 14.85 1.31
N ALA A 121 -11.99 14.67 2.58
CA ALA A 121 -10.65 14.84 3.11
C ALA A 121 -10.33 13.75 4.13
N SER A 122 -9.09 13.25 4.11
CA SER A 122 -8.60 12.28 5.08
C SER A 122 -8.49 12.88 6.48
N VAL A 123 -8.73 12.07 7.50
CA VAL A 123 -8.61 12.45 8.91
C VAL A 123 -7.34 11.82 9.50
N GLY A 124 -6.51 12.64 10.12
CA GLY A 124 -5.25 12.20 10.72
C GLY A 124 -5.38 11.80 12.20
N GLU A 125 -4.24 11.54 12.80
CA GLU A 125 -4.08 11.08 14.18
C GLU A 125 -4.63 12.05 15.23
N ASP A 126 -4.70 13.35 14.91
CA ASP A 126 -5.29 14.39 15.76
C ASP A 126 -6.82 14.51 15.63
N GLY A 127 -7.46 13.63 14.85
CA GLY A 127 -8.88 13.66 14.59
C GLY A 127 -9.33 14.79 13.68
N LYS A 128 -8.43 15.51 13.02
CA LYS A 128 -8.74 16.61 12.14
C LYS A 128 -8.57 16.24 10.67
N GLU A 129 -9.35 16.89 9.83
CA GLU A 129 -9.19 16.77 8.38
C GLU A 129 -7.82 17.29 7.93
N HIS A 130 -7.29 16.65 6.88
CA HIS A 130 -6.04 17.07 6.26
C HIS A 130 -6.15 18.54 5.82
N PRO A 131 -5.17 19.41 6.14
CA PRO A 131 -5.26 20.87 5.96
C PRO A 131 -5.47 21.31 4.52
N PHE A 132 -5.14 20.46 3.54
CA PHE A 132 -5.38 20.73 2.12
C PHE A 132 -6.66 20.09 1.58
N HIS A 133 -7.53 19.56 2.45
CA HIS A 133 -8.77 18.87 2.08
C HIS A 133 -8.58 17.79 0.99
N LEU A 134 -7.53 17.01 1.14
CA LEU A 134 -7.19 15.95 0.18
C LEU A 134 -7.79 14.62 0.62
N ASN A 135 -8.47 13.96 -0.31
CA ASN A 135 -8.93 12.57 -0.15
C ASN A 135 -7.75 11.60 -0.27
N THR A 136 -7.84 10.45 0.41
CA THR A 136 -6.89 9.36 0.28
C THR A 136 -6.92 8.80 -1.15
N GLN A 137 -5.78 8.76 -1.81
CA GLN A 137 -5.63 8.12 -3.12
C GLN A 137 -5.69 6.60 -3.01
N THR A 138 -6.13 5.93 -4.07
CA THR A 138 -6.11 4.47 -4.11
C THR A 138 -4.70 3.91 -3.90
N ILE A 139 -4.61 2.83 -3.16
CA ILE A 139 -3.37 2.06 -2.99
C ILE A 139 -3.19 1.00 -4.09
N LEU A 140 -4.30 0.60 -4.76
CA LEU A 140 -4.25 -0.42 -5.80
C LEU A 140 -3.47 0.10 -7.01
N ASN A 141 -2.61 -0.75 -7.54
CA ASN A 141 -1.71 -0.43 -8.67
C ASN A 141 -0.77 0.77 -8.42
N SER A 142 -0.69 1.31 -7.20
CA SER A 142 0.12 2.50 -6.90
C SER A 142 1.61 2.28 -7.19
N SER A 143 2.11 1.06 -7.04
CA SER A 143 3.50 0.71 -7.37
C SER A 143 3.83 0.77 -8.87
N LEU A 144 2.83 0.86 -9.74
CA LEU A 144 3.01 1.04 -11.19
C LEU A 144 3.05 2.51 -11.60
N ALA A 145 2.66 3.42 -10.70
CA ALA A 145 2.67 4.85 -10.96
C ALA A 145 4.10 5.40 -10.91
N LYS A 146 4.44 6.29 -11.84
CA LYS A 146 5.74 6.97 -11.88
C LYS A 146 5.89 7.98 -10.76
N TYR A 147 4.79 8.60 -10.36
CA TYR A 147 4.72 9.60 -9.31
C TYR A 147 3.57 9.28 -8.37
N LEU A 148 3.79 9.45 -7.10
CA LEU A 148 2.82 9.27 -6.03
C LEU A 148 2.50 10.62 -5.39
N THR A 149 1.48 10.66 -4.54
CA THR A 149 0.90 11.86 -3.95
C THR A 149 0.15 12.75 -4.94
N TRP A 150 -0.68 13.65 -4.44
CA TRP A 150 -1.41 14.62 -5.27
C TRP A 150 -0.49 15.61 -6.00
N SER A 151 0.67 15.91 -5.41
CA SER A 151 1.69 16.80 -5.97
C SER A 151 2.68 16.09 -6.89
N GLY A 152 2.75 14.75 -6.86
CA GLY A 152 3.70 13.97 -7.64
C GLY A 152 5.15 14.07 -7.17
N GLU A 153 5.38 14.40 -5.91
CA GLU A 153 6.72 14.60 -5.34
C GLU A 153 7.44 13.30 -4.98
N VAL A 154 6.69 12.21 -4.82
CA VAL A 154 7.21 10.92 -4.37
C VAL A 154 7.17 9.92 -5.52
N ASN A 155 8.20 9.12 -5.66
CA ASN A 155 8.34 8.17 -6.77
C ASN A 155 8.58 6.72 -6.35
N SER A 156 8.47 6.42 -5.06
CA SER A 156 8.48 5.04 -4.55
C SER A 156 7.45 4.83 -3.44
N VAL A 157 6.91 3.61 -3.37
CA VAL A 157 5.94 3.25 -2.33
C VAL A 157 6.59 3.18 -0.95
N GLU A 158 7.88 2.89 -0.86
CA GLU A 158 8.67 2.90 0.37
C GLU A 158 8.79 4.31 0.95
N GLU A 159 9.16 5.26 0.11
CA GLU A 159 9.24 6.67 0.50
C GLU A 159 7.89 7.19 0.94
N GLN A 160 6.83 6.88 0.18
CA GLN A 160 5.45 7.27 0.52
C GLN A 160 5.02 6.70 1.87
N ALA A 161 5.32 5.44 2.16
CA ALA A 161 5.03 4.82 3.46
C ALA A 161 5.74 5.56 4.60
N GLY A 162 7.04 5.84 4.42
CA GLY A 162 7.83 6.57 5.41
C GLY A 162 7.33 7.98 5.68
N LEU A 163 6.99 8.72 4.64
CA LEU A 163 6.43 10.07 4.76
C LEU A 163 5.04 10.06 5.42
N SER A 164 4.22 9.05 5.12
CA SER A 164 2.90 8.92 5.73
C SER A 164 2.96 8.64 7.22
N MET A 165 3.88 7.77 7.67
CA MET A 165 4.10 7.53 9.09
C MET A 165 4.56 8.78 9.85
N GLN A 166 5.47 9.56 9.25
CA GLN A 166 6.05 10.74 9.90
C GLN A 166 5.17 11.99 9.83
N SER A 167 4.22 12.05 8.91
CA SER A 167 3.38 13.23 8.72
C SER A 167 2.52 13.52 9.97
N PRO A 168 2.58 14.74 10.52
CA PRO A 168 1.76 15.13 11.66
C PRO A 168 0.25 15.14 11.36
N PHE A 169 -0.11 15.18 10.09
CA PHE A 169 -1.49 15.14 9.60
C PHE A 169 -1.98 13.73 9.26
N LYS A 170 -1.15 12.68 9.48
CA LYS A 170 -1.48 11.29 9.21
C LYS A 170 -1.19 10.44 10.44
N MET A 171 -0.08 9.70 10.46
CA MET A 171 0.24 8.77 11.55
C MET A 171 1.11 9.37 12.67
N ALA A 172 1.75 10.51 12.44
CA ALA A 172 2.46 11.35 13.40
C ALA A 172 3.50 10.64 14.29
N ILE A 173 4.13 9.55 13.83
CA ILE A 173 5.12 8.77 14.56
C ILE A 173 6.52 8.97 13.98
N THR A 174 7.53 9.04 14.83
CA THR A 174 8.92 9.18 14.41
C THR A 174 9.56 7.83 14.07
N PRO A 175 10.60 7.79 13.19
CA PRO A 175 11.35 6.57 12.90
C PRO A 175 11.85 5.85 14.16
N ALA A 176 12.37 6.60 15.14
CA ALA A 176 12.88 6.03 16.38
C ALA A 176 11.78 5.37 17.22
N GLU A 177 10.57 5.96 17.26
CA GLU A 177 9.42 5.37 17.95
C GLU A 177 8.94 4.10 17.27
N VAL A 178 8.89 4.06 15.93
CA VAL A 178 8.56 2.85 15.15
C VAL A 178 9.53 1.73 15.52
N GLU A 179 10.83 1.97 15.42
CA GLU A 179 11.84 0.97 15.75
C GLU A 179 11.74 0.50 17.19
N ALA A 180 11.57 1.43 18.13
CA ALA A 180 11.47 1.11 19.55
C ALA A 180 10.24 0.25 19.89
N ARG A 181 9.13 0.46 19.19
CA ARG A 181 7.92 -0.35 19.37
C ARG A 181 8.09 -1.75 18.75
N LEU A 182 8.59 -1.84 17.52
CA LEU A 182 8.79 -3.11 16.83
C LEU A 182 9.84 -3.99 17.53
N LYS A 183 10.90 -3.40 18.08
CA LYS A 183 11.94 -4.11 18.87
C LYS A 183 11.44 -4.68 20.20
N LYS A 184 10.26 -4.29 20.68
CA LYS A 184 9.65 -4.87 21.90
C LYS A 184 8.85 -6.14 21.63
N ASP A 185 8.50 -6.42 20.38
CA ASP A 185 7.69 -7.56 19.99
C ASP A 185 8.57 -8.65 19.37
N SER A 186 8.68 -9.78 20.05
CA SER A 186 9.47 -10.93 19.60
C SER A 186 8.97 -11.49 18.25
N LYS A 187 7.67 -11.35 17.94
CA LYS A 187 7.10 -11.72 16.64
C LYS A 187 7.74 -10.86 15.53
N TYR A 188 7.77 -9.54 15.71
CA TYR A 188 8.37 -8.65 14.72
C TYR A 188 9.88 -8.87 14.58
N ILE A 189 10.61 -9.02 15.69
CA ILE A 189 12.05 -9.34 15.63
C ILE A 189 12.29 -10.56 14.75
N LYS A 190 11.52 -11.64 14.97
CA LYS A 190 11.64 -12.86 14.15
C LYS A 190 11.31 -12.58 12.68
N MET A 191 10.21 -11.91 12.40
CA MET A 191 9.78 -11.63 11.02
C MET A 191 10.79 -10.74 10.27
N PHE A 192 11.34 -9.72 10.92
CA PHE A 192 12.40 -8.88 10.34
C PHE A 192 13.66 -9.70 10.05
N ASN A 193 14.08 -10.56 10.98
CA ASN A 193 15.22 -11.45 10.76
C ASN A 193 14.99 -12.37 9.57
N ASP A 194 13.82 -13.01 9.47
CA ASP A 194 13.48 -13.88 8.35
C ASP A 194 13.49 -13.11 7.02
N ALA A 195 13.03 -11.86 7.01
CA ALA A 195 12.90 -11.03 5.79
C ALA A 195 14.22 -10.37 5.34
N PHE A 196 15.14 -10.05 6.27
CA PHE A 196 16.30 -9.20 5.98
C PHE A 196 17.65 -9.79 6.43
N LYS A 197 17.71 -11.04 6.91
CA LYS A 197 18.95 -11.69 7.37
C LYS A 197 20.10 -11.64 6.38
N ASP A 198 19.79 -11.70 5.09
CA ASP A 198 20.80 -11.71 4.03
C ASP A 198 21.23 -10.29 3.58
N GLU A 199 20.62 -9.24 4.17
CA GLU A 199 20.89 -7.85 3.81
C GLU A 199 21.61 -7.07 4.92
N THR A 200 21.72 -7.64 6.11
CA THR A 200 22.34 -7.00 7.27
C THR A 200 23.48 -7.83 7.84
N ALA A 201 24.51 -7.17 8.32
CA ALA A 201 25.68 -7.83 8.91
C ALA A 201 25.38 -8.44 10.31
N SER A 202 24.27 -8.06 10.92
CA SER A 202 23.88 -8.50 12.28
C SER A 202 22.37 -8.72 12.36
N ALA A 203 21.98 -9.84 12.95
CA ALA A 203 20.56 -10.15 13.20
C ALA A 203 19.84 -9.11 14.11
N ASN A 204 20.59 -8.35 14.89
CA ASN A 204 20.03 -7.32 15.77
C ASN A 204 19.71 -6.00 15.03
N ASP A 205 20.21 -5.82 13.81
CA ASP A 205 20.06 -4.60 13.02
C ASP A 205 18.97 -4.70 11.96
N THR A 206 18.24 -5.83 11.92
CA THR A 206 17.17 -6.04 10.92
C THR A 206 15.96 -5.16 11.17
N VAL A 207 15.63 -4.85 12.43
CA VAL A 207 14.50 -3.99 12.81
C VAL A 207 14.90 -2.53 12.70
N SER A 208 14.67 -1.95 11.53
CA SER A 208 14.93 -0.54 11.26
C SER A 208 13.73 0.11 10.56
N PHE A 209 13.64 1.43 10.61
CA PHE A 209 12.61 2.19 9.88
C PHE A 209 12.71 1.98 8.37
N GLU A 210 13.93 1.92 7.83
CA GLU A 210 14.16 1.63 6.42
C GLU A 210 13.62 0.26 6.02
N ASN A 211 13.91 -0.79 6.79
CA ASN A 211 13.39 -2.13 6.53
C ASN A 211 11.87 -2.21 6.74
N THR A 212 11.31 -1.42 7.65
CA THR A 212 9.84 -1.27 7.83
C THR A 212 9.21 -0.75 6.55
N THR A 213 9.73 0.32 5.98
CA THR A 213 9.18 0.88 4.73
C THR A 213 9.38 -0.05 3.53
N LYS A 214 10.52 -0.75 3.45
CA LYS A 214 10.78 -1.77 2.41
C LYS A 214 9.77 -2.92 2.48
N ALA A 215 9.49 -3.42 3.67
CA ALA A 215 8.50 -4.49 3.85
C ALA A 215 7.09 -4.03 3.47
N ILE A 216 6.65 -2.85 3.94
CA ILE A 216 5.37 -2.26 3.54
C ILE A 216 5.31 -2.09 2.02
N GLY A 217 6.36 -1.58 1.39
CA GLY A 217 6.46 -1.43 -0.06
C GLY A 217 6.36 -2.77 -0.79
N ALA A 218 6.98 -3.83 -0.28
CA ALA A 218 6.88 -5.17 -0.85
C ALA A 218 5.42 -5.68 -0.84
N TYR A 219 4.68 -5.46 0.25
CA TYR A 219 3.26 -5.80 0.32
C TYR A 219 2.42 -4.95 -0.66
N VAL A 220 2.59 -3.63 -0.66
CA VAL A 220 1.85 -2.71 -1.54
C VAL A 220 2.02 -3.07 -3.02
N ARG A 221 3.20 -3.54 -3.44
CA ARG A 221 3.43 -4.01 -4.81
C ARG A 221 2.60 -5.22 -5.20
N THR A 222 2.05 -5.94 -4.25
CA THR A 222 1.14 -7.07 -4.52
C THR A 222 -0.31 -6.65 -4.68
N LEU A 223 -0.66 -5.41 -4.40
CA LEU A 223 -2.01 -4.85 -4.48
C LEU A 223 -2.29 -4.33 -5.91
N LEU A 224 -2.55 -5.25 -6.83
CA LEU A 224 -2.77 -5.00 -8.26
C LEU A 224 -4.20 -5.28 -8.67
#